data_08991cc7be33705aa6b55de8ac387f53
#
_entry.id   08991cc7be33705aa6b55de8ac387f53
#
_cell.length_a   1.000
_cell.length_b   1.000
_cell.length_c   1.000
_cell.angle_alpha   90.00
_cell.angle_beta   90.00
_cell.angle_gamma   90.00
#
_symmetry.space_group_name_H-M   'P 1'
#
loop_
_entity.id
_entity.type
_entity.pdbx_description
1 polymer ?
#
loop_
_entity_poly.entity_id
_entity_poly.type
_entity_poly.pdbx_seq_one_letter_code
_entity_poly.pdbx_strand_id
1 'polypeptide(L)'
;MGEAEVNHGAVIDFLVKSSVLKFGDFTLKSGRQAPYFINAGSFDDGFKISELAKFYAQAVISLGLQNVDAVFGPAYKGIPLSVATAISLSRDFGVTMPFCFNRKEAKTRGEGGEFVGKPLKPGMRVVIVEDVVTAGTTLQEVVPVLREKVGVEIAGVIILVDRDERGAGELSAVKEAEKSLNIKITAITDIKKIISYLSKDNSSGFKIDPELQKRIAAYRELYGASL
;
A
#
# COMPACT_ATOMS: atom_id res chain seq x y z
N MET A 1 21.13 14.96 -6.38
CA MET A 1 20.23 13.82 -6.42
C MET A 1 18.83 14.41 -6.63
N GLY A 2 18.23 14.20 -7.82
CA GLY A 2 16.90 14.71 -8.09
C GLY A 2 15.90 14.07 -7.13
N GLU A 3 14.92 14.85 -6.66
CA GLU A 3 13.79 14.32 -5.91
C GLU A 3 13.15 13.21 -6.75
N ALA A 4 13.14 12.00 -6.21
CA ALA A 4 12.56 10.83 -6.89
C ALA A 4 11.04 10.90 -6.73
N GLU A 5 10.39 11.82 -7.47
CA GLU A 5 8.95 11.90 -7.48
C GLU A 5 8.35 10.65 -8.13
N VAL A 6 7.34 10.07 -7.49
CA VAL A 6 6.67 8.89 -8.02
C VAL A 6 5.92 9.24 -9.29
N ASN A 7 6.27 8.60 -10.41
CA ASN A 7 5.55 8.77 -11.66
C ASN A 7 4.22 7.99 -11.62
N HIS A 8 3.13 8.67 -11.29
CA HIS A 8 1.80 8.07 -11.18
C HIS A 8 1.34 7.38 -12.47
N GLY A 9 1.70 7.92 -13.65
CA GLY A 9 1.36 7.28 -14.95
C GLY A 9 2.02 5.92 -15.08
N ALA A 10 3.32 5.82 -14.78
CA ALA A 10 4.04 4.55 -14.81
C ALA A 10 3.47 3.52 -13.80
N VAL A 11 3.08 3.98 -12.60
CA VAL A 11 2.39 3.12 -11.62
C VAL A 11 1.08 2.58 -12.20
N ILE A 12 0.24 3.44 -12.79
CA ILE A 12 -1.07 3.05 -13.31
C ILE A 12 -0.92 2.09 -14.48
N ASP A 13 -0.01 2.38 -15.41
CA ASP A 13 0.32 1.47 -16.52
C ASP A 13 0.73 0.08 -16.02
N PHE A 14 1.57 0.04 -15.01
CA PHE A 14 2.02 -1.20 -14.41
C PHE A 14 0.87 -1.97 -13.75
N LEU A 15 -0.03 -1.29 -13.02
CA LEU A 15 -1.20 -1.92 -12.40
C LEU A 15 -2.14 -2.56 -13.42
N VAL A 16 -2.36 -1.90 -14.55
CA VAL A 16 -3.19 -2.42 -15.66
C VAL A 16 -2.49 -3.61 -16.33
N LYS A 17 -1.24 -3.44 -16.77
CA LYS A 17 -0.46 -4.49 -17.48
C LYS A 17 -0.24 -5.73 -16.64
N SER A 18 -0.12 -5.59 -15.32
CA SER A 18 0.03 -6.70 -14.38
C SER A 18 -1.30 -7.35 -13.98
N SER A 19 -2.43 -6.88 -14.55
CA SER A 19 -3.78 -7.36 -14.20
C SER A 19 -4.11 -7.22 -12.70
N VAL A 20 -3.46 -6.28 -12.01
CA VAL A 20 -3.75 -5.92 -10.62
C VAL A 20 -4.96 -5.01 -10.56
N LEU A 21 -5.04 -4.04 -11.46
CA LEU A 21 -6.21 -3.19 -11.67
C LEU A 21 -7.04 -3.77 -12.82
N LYS A 22 -8.29 -4.09 -12.54
CA LYS A 22 -9.27 -4.62 -13.51
C LYS A 22 -10.54 -3.80 -13.46
N PHE A 23 -11.18 -3.68 -14.62
CA PHE A 23 -12.50 -3.06 -14.78
C PHE A 23 -13.51 -4.10 -15.22
N GLY A 24 -14.74 -4.00 -14.72
CA GLY A 24 -15.81 -4.97 -14.97
C GLY A 24 -16.84 -4.95 -13.85
N ASP A 25 -17.49 -6.09 -13.60
CA ASP A 25 -18.47 -6.27 -12.53
C ASP A 25 -17.87 -7.15 -11.43
N PHE A 26 -17.61 -6.56 -10.29
CA PHE A 26 -16.97 -7.26 -9.16
C PHE A 26 -17.81 -7.14 -7.90
N THR A 27 -18.09 -8.28 -7.27
CA THR A 27 -18.65 -8.31 -5.91
C THR A 27 -17.52 -8.29 -4.89
N LEU A 28 -17.42 -7.21 -4.13
CA LEU A 28 -16.42 -7.06 -3.07
C LEU A 28 -16.81 -7.89 -1.84
N LYS A 29 -15.87 -8.12 -0.93
CA LYS A 29 -16.12 -8.80 0.37
C LYS A 29 -17.21 -8.12 1.20
N SER A 30 -17.40 -6.82 1.03
CA SER A 30 -18.46 -6.02 1.66
C SER A 30 -19.85 -6.24 1.03
N GLY A 31 -19.97 -7.03 -0.06
CA GLY A 31 -21.18 -7.18 -0.86
C GLY A 31 -21.41 -6.06 -1.88
N ARG A 32 -20.59 -5.01 -1.90
CA ARG A 32 -20.72 -3.91 -2.88
C ARG A 32 -20.40 -4.41 -4.29
N GLN A 33 -21.21 -3.97 -5.27
CA GLN A 33 -20.94 -4.20 -6.70
C GLN A 33 -20.05 -3.07 -7.21
N ALA A 34 -18.79 -3.39 -7.52
CA ALA A 34 -17.80 -2.40 -7.92
C ALA A 34 -17.43 -2.51 -9.40
N PRO A 35 -17.31 -1.40 -10.14
CA PRO A 35 -16.93 -1.40 -11.55
C PRO A 35 -15.41 -1.56 -11.76
N TYR A 36 -14.64 -1.67 -10.70
CA TYR A 36 -13.20 -1.93 -10.71
C TYR A 36 -12.78 -2.78 -9.52
N PHE A 37 -11.68 -3.49 -9.69
CA PHE A 37 -11.09 -4.32 -8.65
C PHE A 37 -9.57 -4.18 -8.64
N ILE A 38 -8.98 -4.05 -7.45
CA ILE A 38 -7.54 -4.00 -7.23
C ILE A 38 -7.15 -5.27 -6.49
N ASN A 39 -6.43 -6.16 -7.18
CA ASN A 39 -6.00 -7.43 -6.65
C ASN A 39 -4.48 -7.50 -6.50
N ALA A 40 -3.96 -7.09 -5.36
CA ALA A 40 -2.53 -7.20 -5.08
C ALA A 40 -2.00 -8.66 -5.01
N GLY A 41 -2.90 -9.65 -4.95
CA GLY A 41 -2.52 -11.06 -5.09
C GLY A 41 -2.02 -11.43 -6.50
N SER A 42 -2.22 -10.55 -7.49
CA SER A 42 -1.69 -10.74 -8.85
C SER A 42 -0.20 -10.36 -8.99
N PHE A 43 0.44 -9.86 -7.93
CA PHE A 43 1.91 -9.74 -7.88
C PHE A 43 2.55 -11.08 -7.49
N ASP A 44 2.47 -12.04 -8.39
CA ASP A 44 2.73 -13.46 -8.17
C ASP A 44 4.03 -13.97 -8.82
N ASP A 45 4.82 -13.07 -9.43
CA ASP A 45 6.12 -13.37 -10.02
C ASP A 45 7.21 -12.35 -9.64
N GLY A 46 8.47 -12.74 -9.88
CA GLY A 46 9.64 -11.95 -9.51
C GLY A 46 9.76 -10.62 -10.27
N PHE A 47 9.27 -10.54 -11.50
CA PHE A 47 9.28 -9.31 -12.27
C PHE A 47 8.28 -8.30 -11.67
N LYS A 48 7.04 -8.73 -11.45
CA LYS A 48 5.99 -7.87 -10.90
C LYS A 48 6.35 -7.35 -9.52
N ILE A 49 6.84 -8.21 -8.63
CA ILE A 49 7.21 -7.77 -7.28
C ILE A 49 8.44 -6.85 -7.29
N SER A 50 9.37 -7.06 -8.21
CA SER A 50 10.54 -6.18 -8.39
C SER A 50 10.16 -4.80 -8.91
N GLU A 51 9.26 -4.71 -9.90
CA GLU A 51 8.77 -3.41 -10.41
C GLU A 51 7.95 -2.68 -9.34
N LEU A 52 7.07 -3.40 -8.64
CA LEU A 52 6.30 -2.84 -7.53
C LEU A 52 7.20 -2.24 -6.45
N ALA A 53 8.27 -2.95 -6.10
CA ALA A 53 9.24 -2.53 -5.09
C ALA A 53 9.90 -1.19 -5.42
N LYS A 54 10.14 -0.90 -6.72
CA LYS A 54 10.70 0.40 -7.15
C LYS A 54 9.77 1.55 -6.77
N PHE A 55 8.45 1.40 -6.96
CA PHE A 55 7.48 2.44 -6.60
C PHE A 55 7.41 2.67 -5.09
N TYR A 56 7.49 1.61 -4.28
CA TYR A 56 7.58 1.76 -2.82
C TYR A 56 8.89 2.41 -2.40
N ALA A 57 10.02 2.01 -2.99
CA ALA A 57 11.31 2.63 -2.72
C ALA A 57 11.33 4.11 -3.09
N GLN A 58 10.80 4.47 -4.27
CA GLN A 58 10.60 5.87 -4.67
C GLN A 58 9.75 6.64 -3.65
N ALA A 59 8.64 6.05 -3.18
CA ALA A 59 7.79 6.68 -2.18
C ALA A 59 8.52 6.88 -0.85
N VAL A 60 9.32 5.91 -0.38
CA VAL A 60 10.17 6.06 0.80
C VAL A 60 11.14 7.25 0.66
N ILE A 61 11.80 7.36 -0.49
CA ILE A 61 12.75 8.45 -0.76
C ILE A 61 12.04 9.80 -0.87
N SER A 62 10.95 9.90 -1.64
CA SER A 62 10.21 11.14 -1.86
C SER A 62 9.57 11.70 -0.59
N LEU A 63 9.22 10.83 0.36
CA LEU A 63 8.68 11.19 1.66
C LEU A 63 9.74 11.49 2.72
N GLY A 64 11.03 11.40 2.39
CA GLY A 64 12.13 11.61 3.34
C GLY A 64 12.24 10.51 4.40
N LEU A 65 11.73 9.31 4.12
CA LEU A 65 11.69 8.18 5.06
C LEU A 65 12.89 7.21 4.94
N GLN A 66 13.95 7.59 4.20
CA GLN A 66 15.14 6.76 4.05
C GLN A 66 16.00 6.65 5.32
N ASN A 67 15.75 7.47 6.33
CA ASN A 67 16.49 7.49 7.60
C ASN A 67 15.75 6.77 8.74
N VAL A 68 14.79 5.89 8.42
CA VAL A 68 14.17 5.00 9.41
C VAL A 68 15.02 3.76 9.65
N ASP A 69 14.77 3.06 10.76
CA ASP A 69 15.58 1.90 11.15
C ASP A 69 15.18 0.60 10.43
N ALA A 70 13.95 0.52 9.92
CA ALA A 70 13.50 -0.61 9.11
C ALA A 70 12.22 -0.30 8.31
N VAL A 71 12.06 -1.03 7.19
CA VAL A 71 10.77 -1.20 6.52
C VAL A 71 10.03 -2.36 7.17
N PHE A 72 8.80 -2.13 7.62
CA PHE A 72 7.96 -3.15 8.22
C PHE A 72 6.84 -3.57 7.26
N GLY A 73 6.66 -4.89 7.10
CA GLY A 73 5.60 -5.46 6.27
C GLY A 73 4.64 -6.34 7.08
N PRO A 74 3.39 -5.93 7.29
CA PRO A 74 2.41 -6.76 8.00
C PRO A 74 2.14 -8.08 7.25
N ALA A 75 2.08 -9.20 7.99
CA ALA A 75 1.77 -10.50 7.39
C ALA A 75 0.31 -10.52 6.86
N TYR A 76 0.07 -11.07 5.65
CA TYR A 76 1.04 -11.82 4.86
C TYR A 76 1.57 -11.04 3.65
N LYS A 77 0.77 -10.16 3.04
CA LYS A 77 1.11 -9.45 1.80
C LYS A 77 2.23 -8.42 1.99
N GLY A 78 2.31 -7.78 3.16
CA GLY A 78 3.39 -6.88 3.51
C GLY A 78 4.76 -7.56 3.57
N ILE A 79 4.83 -8.88 3.80
CA ILE A 79 6.10 -9.62 3.86
C ILE A 79 6.90 -9.45 2.56
N PRO A 80 6.41 -9.90 1.39
CA PRO A 80 7.14 -9.71 0.13
C PRO A 80 7.36 -8.23 -0.19
N LEU A 81 6.41 -7.33 0.16
CA LEU A 81 6.55 -5.90 -0.07
C LEU A 81 7.73 -5.31 0.71
N SER A 82 7.86 -5.60 2.00
CA SER A 82 8.94 -5.06 2.83
C SER A 82 10.31 -5.55 2.37
N VAL A 83 10.44 -6.83 2.06
CA VAL A 83 11.68 -7.44 1.56
C VAL A 83 12.06 -6.83 0.21
N ALA A 84 11.14 -6.79 -0.74
CA ALA A 84 11.41 -6.27 -2.07
C ALA A 84 11.70 -4.76 -2.05
N THR A 85 11.00 -3.98 -1.22
CA THR A 85 11.26 -2.55 -1.02
C THR A 85 12.68 -2.32 -0.47
N ALA A 86 13.11 -3.10 0.53
CA ALA A 86 14.46 -3.00 1.08
C ALA A 86 15.53 -3.34 0.03
N ILE A 87 15.28 -4.34 -0.82
CA ILE A 87 16.17 -4.69 -1.95
C ILE A 87 16.25 -3.53 -2.95
N SER A 88 15.11 -2.95 -3.34
CA SER A 88 15.09 -1.84 -4.29
C SER A 88 15.76 -0.58 -3.72
N LEU A 89 15.53 -0.25 -2.44
CA LEU A 89 16.23 0.85 -1.76
C LEU A 89 17.74 0.68 -1.83
N SER A 90 18.25 -0.52 -1.58
CA SER A 90 19.68 -0.81 -1.64
C SER A 90 20.24 -0.75 -3.05
N ARG A 91 19.57 -1.43 -4.00
CA ARG A 91 20.07 -1.59 -5.37
C ARG A 91 19.91 -0.31 -6.20
N ASP A 92 18.75 0.35 -6.10
CA ASP A 92 18.37 1.42 -7.03
C ASP A 92 18.65 2.82 -6.44
N PHE A 93 18.75 2.95 -5.11
CA PHE A 93 18.95 4.22 -4.41
C PHE A 93 20.19 4.26 -3.51
N GLY A 94 20.92 3.14 -3.36
CA GLY A 94 22.10 3.06 -2.51
C GLY A 94 21.82 3.17 -1.01
N VAL A 95 20.56 2.97 -0.58
CA VAL A 95 20.12 3.06 0.80
C VAL A 95 20.01 1.66 1.41
N THR A 96 20.95 1.30 2.26
CA THR A 96 20.88 0.02 3.00
C THR A 96 19.79 0.11 4.06
N MET A 97 18.65 -0.52 3.78
CA MET A 97 17.46 -0.49 4.62
C MET A 97 17.14 -1.90 5.16
N PRO A 98 17.17 -2.10 6.49
CA PRO A 98 16.68 -3.34 7.08
C PRO A 98 15.19 -3.53 6.85
N PHE A 99 14.73 -4.80 6.87
CA PHE A 99 13.32 -5.14 6.85
C PHE A 99 12.93 -5.97 8.06
N CYS A 100 11.64 -5.91 8.40
CA CYS A 100 11.03 -6.71 9.45
C CYS A 100 9.56 -6.99 9.10
N PHE A 101 9.02 -8.09 9.59
CA PHE A 101 7.61 -8.43 9.48
C PHE A 101 7.14 -9.25 10.68
N ASN A 102 5.83 -9.24 10.96
CA ASN A 102 5.27 -10.05 12.02
C ASN A 102 4.91 -11.47 11.55
N ARG A 103 4.86 -12.41 12.48
CA ARG A 103 4.20 -13.71 12.30
C ARG A 103 2.73 -13.55 12.71
N LYS A 104 1.82 -14.27 12.06
CA LYS A 104 0.42 -14.36 12.53
C LYS A 104 0.28 -15.22 13.79
N GLU A 105 1.17 -16.20 13.95
CA GLU A 105 1.23 -17.07 15.12
C GLU A 105 2.62 -17.01 15.74
N ALA A 106 2.69 -16.75 17.04
CA ALA A 106 3.97 -16.73 17.77
C ALA A 106 4.60 -18.12 17.77
N LYS A 107 5.88 -18.20 17.42
CA LYS A 107 6.63 -19.45 17.45
C LYS A 107 7.10 -19.74 18.88
N THR A 108 6.73 -20.90 19.39
CA THR A 108 7.07 -21.33 20.76
C THR A 108 8.42 -22.05 20.89
N ARG A 109 9.06 -22.41 19.77
CA ARG A 109 10.34 -23.15 19.74
C ARG A 109 11.32 -22.56 18.72
N GLY A 110 12.62 -22.71 18.97
CA GLY A 110 13.72 -22.21 18.13
C GLY A 110 13.93 -20.70 18.33
N GLU A 111 14.31 -19.97 17.25
CA GLU A 111 14.32 -18.52 17.28
C GLU A 111 12.88 -18.01 17.43
N GLY A 112 12.43 -18.03 18.70
CA GLY A 112 11.10 -17.59 19.09
C GLY A 112 10.89 -16.11 18.78
N GLY A 113 9.63 -15.66 18.85
CA GLY A 113 9.29 -14.27 18.71
C GLY A 113 8.18 -14.02 17.70
N GLU A 114 7.62 -12.86 17.82
CA GLU A 114 6.48 -12.38 17.05
C GLU A 114 6.93 -11.77 15.71
N PHE A 115 8.23 -11.39 15.60
CA PHE A 115 8.82 -10.71 14.45
C PHE A 115 9.94 -11.51 13.80
N VAL A 116 10.19 -11.25 12.52
CA VAL A 116 11.25 -11.83 11.70
C VAL A 116 11.98 -10.71 10.96
N GLY A 117 13.27 -10.86 10.73
CA GLY A 117 14.14 -9.86 10.10
C GLY A 117 14.89 -9.04 11.15
N LYS A 118 14.96 -7.72 10.98
CA LYS A 118 15.63 -6.81 11.93
C LYS A 118 14.97 -6.88 13.31
N PRO A 119 15.70 -7.23 14.36
CA PRO A 119 15.17 -7.12 15.73
C PRO A 119 14.80 -5.66 16.04
N LEU A 120 13.53 -5.43 16.33
CA LEU A 120 13.03 -4.11 16.71
C LEU A 120 13.31 -3.85 18.20
N LYS A 121 13.63 -2.60 18.53
CA LYS A 121 13.91 -2.13 19.89
C LYS A 121 13.17 -0.83 20.17
N PRO A 122 12.89 -0.51 21.45
CA PRO A 122 12.29 0.76 21.82
C PRO A 122 13.06 1.96 21.24
N GLY A 123 12.32 2.95 20.76
CA GLY A 123 12.87 4.16 20.14
C GLY A 123 13.27 4.04 18.67
N MET A 124 13.27 2.83 18.09
CA MET A 124 13.47 2.68 16.64
C MET A 124 12.29 3.26 15.86
N ARG A 125 12.58 3.78 14.68
CA ARG A 125 11.59 4.32 13.74
C ARG A 125 11.38 3.34 12.60
N VAL A 126 10.11 3.06 12.26
CA VAL A 126 9.78 2.16 11.16
C VAL A 126 8.81 2.82 10.17
N VAL A 127 8.96 2.51 8.88
CA VAL A 127 7.96 2.77 7.87
C VAL A 127 7.24 1.47 7.54
N ILE A 128 5.90 1.49 7.57
CA ILE A 128 5.07 0.34 7.23
C ILE A 128 4.75 0.38 5.73
N VAL A 129 4.84 -0.77 5.04
CA VAL A 129 4.40 -0.94 3.66
C VAL A 129 3.27 -1.96 3.59
N GLU A 130 2.14 -1.58 2.95
CA GLU A 130 0.95 -2.42 2.81
C GLU A 130 0.37 -2.24 1.39
N ASP A 131 -0.48 -3.16 0.93
CA ASP A 131 -1.07 -3.07 -0.41
C ASP A 131 -2.20 -2.03 -0.48
N VAL A 132 -3.26 -2.21 0.28
CA VAL A 132 -4.44 -1.33 0.35
C VAL A 132 -4.99 -1.29 1.78
N VAL A 133 -5.61 -0.18 2.12
CA VAL A 133 -6.43 -0.07 3.35
C VAL A 133 -7.89 -0.18 2.95
N THR A 134 -8.58 -1.21 3.46
CA THR A 134 -10.03 -1.39 3.29
C THR A 134 -10.77 -1.08 4.59
N ALA A 135 -10.81 -2.00 5.55
CA ALA A 135 -11.31 -1.75 6.89
C ALA A 135 -10.20 -1.34 7.89
N GLY A 136 -8.94 -1.27 7.44
CA GLY A 136 -7.82 -0.93 8.31
C GLY A 136 -7.44 -2.00 9.34
N THR A 137 -8.05 -3.18 9.31
CA THR A 137 -7.89 -4.23 10.32
C THR A 137 -6.42 -4.62 10.53
N THR A 138 -5.66 -4.79 9.45
CA THR A 138 -4.23 -5.14 9.54
C THR A 138 -3.44 -4.08 10.33
N LEU A 139 -3.67 -2.79 10.05
CA LEU A 139 -3.00 -1.70 10.75
C LEU A 139 -3.49 -1.59 12.20
N GLN A 140 -4.78 -1.80 12.45
CA GLN A 140 -5.35 -1.81 13.80
C GLN A 140 -4.80 -2.95 14.67
N GLU A 141 -4.45 -4.09 14.08
CA GLU A 141 -3.78 -5.19 14.78
C GLU A 141 -2.31 -4.89 15.06
N VAL A 142 -1.57 -4.36 14.07
CA VAL A 142 -0.11 -4.32 14.12
C VAL A 142 0.45 -3.04 14.75
N VAL A 143 -0.20 -1.88 14.55
CA VAL A 143 0.29 -0.59 15.06
C VAL A 143 0.34 -0.55 16.59
N PRO A 144 -0.69 -0.99 17.35
CA PRO A 144 -0.61 -1.06 18.79
C PRO A 144 0.51 -1.99 19.28
N VAL A 145 0.67 -3.15 18.66
CA VAL A 145 1.76 -4.09 19.01
C VAL A 145 3.12 -3.45 18.83
N LEU A 146 3.36 -2.78 17.71
CA LEU A 146 4.62 -2.09 17.43
C LEU A 146 4.90 -0.96 18.43
N ARG A 147 3.89 -0.14 18.74
CA ARG A 147 4.05 1.00 19.65
C ARG A 147 4.11 0.59 21.12
N GLU A 148 3.11 -0.17 21.58
CA GLU A 148 2.91 -0.41 23.01
C GLU A 148 3.76 -1.57 23.53
N LYS A 149 3.90 -2.64 22.73
CA LYS A 149 4.61 -3.84 23.14
C LYS A 149 6.11 -3.76 22.82
N VAL A 150 6.48 -3.16 21.66
CA VAL A 150 7.87 -3.05 21.23
C VAL A 150 8.47 -1.68 21.54
N GLY A 151 7.65 -0.63 21.55
CA GLY A 151 8.11 0.74 21.80
C GLY A 151 8.72 1.43 20.60
N VAL A 152 8.37 1.04 19.35
CA VAL A 152 8.86 1.70 18.14
C VAL A 152 7.97 2.87 17.73
N GLU A 153 8.55 3.84 17.05
CA GLU A 153 7.85 4.94 16.40
C GLU A 153 7.46 4.55 14.97
N ILE A 154 6.19 4.78 14.61
CA ILE A 154 5.73 4.62 13.22
C ILE A 154 5.97 5.94 12.49
N ALA A 155 6.96 5.99 11.63
CA ALA A 155 7.32 7.19 10.85
C ALA A 155 6.31 7.48 9.73
N GLY A 156 5.60 6.46 9.26
CA GLY A 156 4.55 6.56 8.27
C GLY A 156 4.11 5.19 7.76
N VAL A 157 3.03 5.19 7.01
CA VAL A 157 2.54 4.01 6.27
C VAL A 157 2.48 4.36 4.80
N ILE A 158 2.99 3.49 3.94
CA ILE A 158 2.90 3.62 2.49
C ILE A 158 2.02 2.49 1.96
N ILE A 159 0.96 2.86 1.23
CA ILE A 159 0.08 1.92 0.56
C ILE A 159 0.14 2.11 -0.96
N LEU A 160 -0.19 1.07 -1.71
CA LEU A 160 -0.15 1.13 -3.17
C LEU A 160 -1.24 2.03 -3.72
N VAL A 161 -2.50 1.76 -3.35
CA VAL A 161 -3.65 2.49 -3.88
C VAL A 161 -4.61 2.89 -2.76
N ASP A 162 -4.95 4.18 -2.70
CA ASP A 162 -6.13 4.64 -1.96
C ASP A 162 -7.36 4.58 -2.89
N ARG A 163 -8.34 3.77 -2.51
CA ARG A 163 -9.61 3.66 -3.23
C ARG A 163 -10.53 4.86 -2.96
N ASP A 164 -10.19 5.68 -1.97
CA ASP A 164 -10.98 6.85 -1.56
C ASP A 164 -12.48 6.50 -1.37
N GLU A 165 -12.73 5.34 -0.78
CA GLU A 165 -14.06 4.83 -0.45
C GLU A 165 -14.33 5.00 1.04
N ARG A 166 -15.59 5.30 1.36
CA ARG A 166 -16.03 5.41 2.77
C ARG A 166 -15.75 4.12 3.52
N GLY A 167 -15.19 4.28 4.72
CA GLY A 167 -14.98 3.22 5.68
C GLY A 167 -16.30 2.84 6.39
N ALA A 168 -16.27 2.79 7.69
CA ALA A 168 -17.47 2.56 8.52
C ALA A 168 -18.34 3.83 8.67
N GLY A 169 -17.72 5.01 8.57
CA GLY A 169 -18.39 6.30 8.65
C GLY A 169 -18.38 7.07 7.32
N GLU A 170 -18.29 8.40 7.40
CA GLU A 170 -18.26 9.30 6.24
C GLU A 170 -16.86 9.49 5.65
N LEU A 171 -15.84 9.30 6.48
CA LEU A 171 -14.44 9.42 6.06
C LEU A 171 -14.02 8.22 5.19
N SER A 172 -12.96 8.42 4.39
CA SER A 172 -12.35 7.27 3.71
C SER A 172 -11.73 6.31 4.71
N ALA A 173 -11.65 5.02 4.35
CA ALA A 173 -11.02 4.01 5.18
C ALA A 173 -9.57 4.39 5.58
N VAL A 174 -8.84 5.06 4.67
CA VAL A 174 -7.51 5.60 4.96
C VAL A 174 -7.58 6.69 6.03
N LYS A 175 -8.50 7.64 5.89
CA LYS A 175 -8.66 8.74 6.86
C LYS A 175 -9.15 8.26 8.23
N GLU A 176 -10.03 7.27 8.26
CA GLU A 176 -10.44 6.62 9.50
C GLU A 176 -9.25 5.95 10.20
N ALA A 177 -8.43 5.21 9.46
CA ALA A 177 -7.22 4.57 9.99
C ALA A 177 -6.19 5.61 10.46
N GLU A 178 -5.93 6.68 9.69
CA GLU A 178 -5.05 7.78 10.10
C GLU A 178 -5.49 8.38 11.46
N LYS A 179 -6.78 8.69 11.56
CA LYS A 179 -7.35 9.32 12.76
C LYS A 179 -7.33 8.37 13.97
N SER A 180 -7.78 7.14 13.79
CA SER A 180 -7.89 6.17 14.90
C SER A 180 -6.55 5.72 15.45
N LEU A 181 -5.54 5.61 14.58
CA LEU A 181 -4.20 5.14 14.94
C LEU A 181 -3.19 6.27 15.15
N ASN A 182 -3.58 7.52 14.88
CA ASN A 182 -2.69 8.68 14.91
C ASN A 182 -1.39 8.42 14.14
N ILE A 183 -1.54 8.03 12.86
CA ILE A 183 -0.45 7.77 11.91
C ILE A 183 -0.72 8.50 10.60
N LYS A 184 0.34 8.76 9.83
CA LYS A 184 0.19 9.26 8.47
C LYS A 184 0.22 8.10 7.49
N ILE A 185 -0.77 8.03 6.59
CA ILE A 185 -0.84 7.04 5.52
C ILE A 185 -0.72 7.79 4.18
N THR A 186 0.22 7.36 3.36
CA THR A 186 0.43 7.94 2.03
C THR A 186 0.24 6.86 0.97
N ALA A 187 -0.62 7.09 0.01
CA ALA A 187 -0.82 6.19 -1.13
C ALA A 187 0.13 6.56 -2.28
N ILE A 188 0.72 5.56 -2.92
CA ILE A 188 1.53 5.73 -4.13
C ILE A 188 0.68 6.29 -5.26
N THR A 189 -0.56 5.83 -5.39
CA THR A 189 -1.57 6.42 -6.27
C THR A 189 -2.96 6.31 -5.64
N ASP A 190 -3.96 6.96 -6.25
CA ASP A 190 -5.35 6.92 -5.80
C ASP A 190 -6.30 6.71 -6.96
N ILE A 191 -7.55 6.35 -6.65
CA ILE A 191 -8.55 6.05 -7.68
C ILE A 191 -8.89 7.27 -8.56
N LYS A 192 -8.79 8.50 -8.04
CA LYS A 192 -9.05 9.72 -8.81
C LYS A 192 -8.01 9.92 -9.88
N LYS A 193 -6.71 9.74 -9.52
CA LYS A 193 -5.59 9.79 -10.47
C LYS A 193 -5.69 8.66 -11.50
N ILE A 194 -6.04 7.45 -11.08
CA ILE A 194 -6.26 6.30 -11.97
C ILE A 194 -7.33 6.62 -13.02
N ILE A 195 -8.51 7.07 -12.60
CA ILE A 195 -9.61 7.42 -13.50
C ILE A 195 -9.19 8.56 -14.45
N SER A 196 -8.59 9.63 -13.91
CA SER A 196 -8.14 10.77 -14.72
C SER A 196 -7.11 10.38 -15.78
N TYR A 197 -6.17 9.49 -15.44
CA TYR A 197 -5.14 9.02 -16.38
C TYR A 197 -5.73 8.11 -17.46
N LEU A 198 -6.54 7.13 -17.07
CA LEU A 198 -7.11 6.13 -17.99
C LEU A 198 -8.26 6.66 -18.85
N SER A 199 -8.83 7.84 -18.53
CA SER A 199 -9.81 8.53 -19.39
C SER A 199 -9.17 9.28 -20.56
N LYS A 200 -7.86 9.42 -20.57
CA LYS A 200 -7.08 10.07 -21.64
C LYS A 200 -6.30 9.01 -22.43
N ASP A 201 -5.64 9.44 -23.50
CA ASP A 201 -4.69 8.58 -24.19
C ASP A 201 -3.48 8.32 -23.28
N ASN A 202 -3.12 7.06 -23.13
CA ASN A 202 -2.13 6.58 -22.18
C ASN A 202 -1.40 5.35 -22.72
N SER A 203 -0.35 4.91 -22.01
CA SER A 203 0.49 3.78 -22.44
C SER A 203 0.12 2.44 -21.76
N SER A 204 -0.97 2.38 -20.99
CA SER A 204 -1.41 1.13 -20.36
C SER A 204 -1.97 0.10 -21.33
N GLY A 205 -2.44 0.54 -22.48
CA GLY A 205 -3.21 -0.27 -23.43
C GLY A 205 -4.69 -0.40 -23.07
N PHE A 206 -5.16 0.32 -22.04
CA PHE A 206 -6.56 0.36 -21.61
C PHE A 206 -7.05 1.80 -21.50
N LYS A 207 -8.27 2.06 -21.96
CA LYS A 207 -8.92 3.36 -21.84
C LYS A 207 -10.32 3.20 -21.27
N ILE A 208 -10.66 4.02 -20.32
CA ILE A 208 -12.02 4.07 -19.76
C ILE A 208 -12.93 4.71 -20.81
N ASP A 209 -13.91 3.95 -21.28
CA ASP A 209 -14.94 4.43 -22.19
C ASP A 209 -16.04 5.23 -21.46
N PRO A 210 -16.92 5.94 -22.18
CA PRO A 210 -17.96 6.76 -21.56
C PRO A 210 -18.97 5.96 -20.72
N GLU A 211 -19.24 4.68 -21.05
CA GLU A 211 -20.17 3.84 -20.28
C GLU A 211 -19.54 3.42 -18.95
N LEU A 212 -18.31 2.93 -18.98
CA LEU A 212 -17.57 2.59 -17.78
C LEU A 212 -17.37 3.82 -16.90
N GLN A 213 -17.11 4.99 -17.48
CA GLN A 213 -16.98 6.24 -16.75
C GLN A 213 -18.27 6.59 -15.98
N LYS A 214 -19.44 6.42 -16.59
CA LYS A 214 -20.74 6.61 -15.91
C LYS A 214 -20.92 5.63 -14.74
N ARG A 215 -20.58 4.36 -14.94
CA ARG A 215 -20.66 3.32 -13.90
C ARG A 215 -19.74 3.63 -12.73
N ILE A 216 -18.51 4.05 -13.02
CA ILE A 216 -17.55 4.48 -11.98
C ILE A 216 -18.08 5.70 -11.23
N ALA A 217 -18.63 6.70 -11.93
CA ALA A 217 -19.20 7.90 -11.30
C ALA A 217 -20.35 7.54 -10.36
N ALA A 218 -21.31 6.73 -10.81
CA ALA A 218 -22.43 6.28 -9.98
C ALA A 218 -21.97 5.47 -8.76
N TYR A 219 -20.99 4.59 -8.92
CA TYR A 219 -20.41 3.86 -7.80
C TYR A 219 -19.75 4.79 -6.78
N ARG A 220 -19.01 5.79 -7.25
CA ARG A 220 -18.32 6.75 -6.37
C ARG A 220 -19.28 7.72 -5.67
N GLU A 221 -20.41 8.05 -6.28
CA GLU A 221 -21.47 8.82 -5.62
C GLU A 221 -22.03 8.06 -4.41
N LEU A 222 -22.21 6.73 -4.55
CA LEU A 222 -22.73 5.89 -3.46
C LEU A 222 -21.69 5.57 -2.38
N TYR A 223 -20.44 5.34 -2.75
CA TYR A 223 -19.42 4.76 -1.87
C TYR A 223 -18.14 5.58 -1.74
N GLY A 224 -17.93 6.60 -2.55
CA GLY A 224 -16.80 7.51 -2.43
C GLY A 224 -16.84 8.31 -1.12
N ALA A 225 -15.69 8.56 -0.54
CA ALA A 225 -15.60 9.45 0.61
C ALA A 225 -15.87 10.90 0.19
N SER A 226 -16.56 11.63 1.03
CA SER A 226 -16.65 13.08 0.93
C SER A 226 -15.28 13.71 1.16
N LEU A 227 -14.99 14.80 0.42
CA LEU A 227 -13.74 15.57 0.60
C LEU A 227 -13.69 16.19 1.98
#